data_b242fb6e511a4980198feada65be01bd
#
_entry.id   b242fb6e511a4980198feada65be01bd
#
_cell.length_a   1.000
_cell.length_b   1.000
_cell.length_c   1.000
_cell.angle_alpha   90.00
_cell.angle_beta   90.00
_cell.angle_gamma   90.00
#
_symmetry.space_group_name_H-M   'P 1'
#
loop_
_entity.id
_entity.type
_entity.pdbx_description
1 polymer ?
#
loop_
_entity_poly.entity_id
_entity_poly.type
_entity_poly.pdbx_seq_one_letter_code
_entity_poly.pdbx_strand_id
1 'polypeptide(L)'
;KPSAVLIQVRNASVALGPQESAEADLTIQLGRITSLKSTQAPSSHRPKSSKPSVDLTGFLLLPGLINAHDHLEFALFPRLGKSGYRNFVEWADDIHHPEASPVREHCAVPKDVRLWWGGIRNLLCGVTTVCHHNPYVKEVFDNHFAVRVQRDFAWAHSIHLDDDVAQKQKSAPPDQAFILHLAEGIDSKSAGEIFRLAEQGALTGRTVIVHGLGLDECGFSLLRSAGAALIWCPTSNVFLFGRTHDRKILATLPHLALGSDSPLTAAGDLLDEVRFAAESIGMPVEQLYSLVTTRAAQALRLNSGQGTLRIGGPADFIAVRDTGQSPARRLASLNYRDVELVVIGGHVQLASPELLTRLPRPTTTGLRPLEIEGEVRWIRAPLSRLFAEARKHLPGEIKLGGRKVRHGLPA
;
A
#
# COMPACT_ATOMS: atom_id res chain seq x y z
N LYS A 1 3.45 -20.17 -19.59
CA LYS A 1 2.87 -21.06 -18.56
C LYS A 1 2.68 -20.24 -17.30
N PRO A 2 1.57 -20.37 -16.57
CA PRO A 2 1.39 -19.71 -15.29
C PRO A 2 2.51 -20.15 -14.32
N SER A 3 2.97 -19.24 -13.46
CA SER A 3 3.97 -19.57 -12.44
C SER A 3 3.37 -20.54 -11.41
N ALA A 4 4.16 -21.50 -10.94
CA ALA A 4 3.73 -22.36 -9.86
C ALA A 4 3.59 -21.56 -8.55
N VAL A 5 2.66 -22.00 -7.71
CA VAL A 5 2.47 -21.46 -6.36
C VAL A 5 3.55 -22.02 -5.44
N LEU A 6 4.09 -21.19 -4.56
CA LEU A 6 4.92 -21.62 -3.46
C LEU A 6 4.03 -22.43 -2.48
N ILE A 7 4.45 -23.66 -2.14
CA ILE A 7 3.63 -24.56 -1.31
C ILE A 7 4.11 -24.58 0.12
N GLN A 8 5.41 -24.37 0.36
CA GLN A 8 5.98 -24.43 1.69
C GLN A 8 7.08 -23.40 1.90
N VAL A 9 7.02 -22.70 3.03
CA VAL A 9 8.10 -21.88 3.58
C VAL A 9 8.60 -22.58 4.83
N ARG A 10 9.92 -22.67 4.97
CA ARG A 10 10.57 -23.35 6.09
C ARG A 10 11.53 -22.44 6.84
N ASN A 11 11.65 -22.71 8.14
CA ASN A 11 12.67 -22.11 9.02
C ASN A 11 12.62 -20.57 9.02
N ALA A 12 11.46 -19.97 8.94
CA ALA A 12 11.30 -18.53 9.00
C ALA A 12 10.90 -18.08 10.41
N SER A 13 11.37 -16.91 10.82
CA SER A 13 10.75 -16.18 11.92
C SER A 13 9.45 -15.58 11.42
N VAL A 14 8.32 -15.89 12.02
CA VAL A 14 6.99 -15.48 11.55
C VAL A 14 6.38 -14.51 12.56
N ALA A 15 6.01 -13.31 12.13
CA ALA A 15 5.33 -12.34 12.97
C ALA A 15 3.95 -12.85 13.39
N LEU A 16 3.75 -13.02 14.69
CA LEU A 16 2.47 -13.37 15.31
C LEU A 16 1.64 -12.12 15.66
N GLY A 17 2.30 -10.97 15.66
CA GLY A 17 1.75 -9.66 15.99
C GLY A 17 2.85 -8.61 15.96
N PRO A 18 2.59 -7.41 16.48
CA PRO A 18 3.56 -6.32 16.45
C PRO A 18 4.78 -6.55 17.36
N GLN A 19 4.65 -7.35 18.42
CA GLN A 19 5.70 -7.53 19.44
C GLN A 19 6.40 -8.87 19.34
N GLU A 20 5.73 -9.91 18.79
CA GLU A 20 6.20 -11.28 18.87
C GLU A 20 6.36 -11.92 17.48
N SER A 21 7.40 -12.71 17.34
CA SER A 21 7.60 -13.64 16.24
C SER A 21 8.01 -15.01 16.76
N ALA A 22 7.78 -16.04 15.96
CA ALA A 22 8.17 -17.40 16.29
C ALA A 22 8.74 -18.10 15.06
N GLU A 23 9.74 -18.97 15.29
CA GLU A 23 10.24 -19.86 14.25
C GLU A 23 9.17 -20.85 13.82
N ALA A 24 8.82 -20.85 12.55
CA ALA A 24 7.75 -21.69 12.04
C ALA A 24 7.92 -22.07 10.56
N ASP A 25 7.30 -23.19 10.20
CA ASP A 25 7.06 -23.61 8.81
C ASP A 25 5.62 -23.26 8.41
N LEU A 26 5.45 -22.63 7.23
CA LEU A 26 4.14 -22.38 6.64
C LEU A 26 3.88 -23.37 5.51
N THR A 27 2.63 -23.88 5.46
CA THR A 27 2.11 -24.61 4.29
C THR A 27 1.04 -23.78 3.60
N ILE A 28 1.11 -23.71 2.28
CA ILE A 28 0.22 -22.91 1.43
C ILE A 28 -0.52 -23.84 0.48
N GLN A 29 -1.85 -23.71 0.39
CA GLN A 29 -2.69 -24.41 -0.59
C GLN A 29 -3.75 -23.44 -1.12
N LEU A 30 -3.98 -23.45 -2.41
CA LEU A 30 -4.96 -22.59 -3.07
C LEU A 30 -4.86 -21.12 -2.67
N GLY A 31 -3.62 -20.63 -2.52
CA GLY A 31 -3.35 -19.24 -2.16
C GLY A 31 -3.61 -18.87 -0.70
N ARG A 32 -3.86 -19.86 0.17
CA ARG A 32 -4.13 -19.65 1.60
C ARG A 32 -3.13 -20.41 2.47
N ILE A 33 -2.87 -19.88 3.66
CA ILE A 33 -2.07 -20.54 4.69
C ILE A 33 -2.94 -21.67 5.30
N THR A 34 -2.52 -22.91 5.15
CA THR A 34 -3.26 -24.07 5.69
C THR A 34 -2.61 -24.67 6.93
N SER A 35 -1.35 -24.33 7.18
CA SER A 35 -0.64 -24.76 8.39
C SER A 35 0.42 -23.74 8.77
N LEU A 36 0.57 -23.54 10.07
CA LEU A 36 1.65 -22.78 10.71
C LEU A 36 2.16 -23.67 11.85
N LYS A 37 3.36 -24.25 11.69
CA LYS A 37 3.93 -25.19 12.66
C LYS A 37 5.18 -24.60 13.27
N SER A 38 5.19 -24.39 14.59
CA SER A 38 6.39 -23.98 15.31
C SER A 38 7.49 -25.04 15.16
N THR A 39 8.69 -24.61 14.90
CA THR A 39 9.89 -25.47 14.83
C THR A 39 10.66 -25.32 16.11
N GLN A 40 10.52 -26.31 17.01
CA GLN A 40 11.39 -26.42 18.21
C GLN A 40 12.70 -27.07 17.82
N ALA A 41 13.67 -26.34 17.36
CA ALA A 41 15.01 -26.70 16.91
C ALA A 41 15.19 -26.91 15.40
N PRO A 42 16.29 -26.39 14.81
CA PRO A 42 16.66 -26.65 13.42
C PRO A 42 17.05 -28.12 13.25
N SER A 43 16.18 -28.94 12.70
CA SER A 43 16.56 -30.32 12.37
C SER A 43 17.28 -30.32 11.01
N SER A 44 18.59 -30.51 11.05
CA SER A 44 19.46 -30.67 9.88
C SER A 44 19.12 -31.90 8.99
N HIS A 45 18.15 -32.71 9.38
CA HIS A 45 17.80 -33.99 8.75
C HIS A 45 16.34 -34.12 8.26
N ARG A 46 15.69 -33.00 7.88
CA ARG A 46 14.35 -33.12 7.28
C ARG A 46 14.48 -33.54 5.79
N PRO A 47 13.71 -34.54 5.33
CA PRO A 47 13.77 -35.00 3.95
C PRO A 47 13.40 -33.83 3.01
N LYS A 48 14.15 -33.70 1.89
CA LYS A 48 13.83 -32.74 0.84
C LYS A 48 12.42 -32.98 0.35
N SER A 49 11.54 -32.01 0.60
CA SER A 49 10.17 -32.07 0.05
C SER A 49 10.21 -32.06 -1.46
N SER A 50 9.44 -32.93 -2.11
CA SER A 50 9.23 -32.89 -3.57
C SER A 50 8.35 -31.70 -4.00
N LYS A 51 7.76 -30.97 -3.05
CA LYS A 51 6.88 -29.81 -3.28
C LYS A 51 7.70 -28.54 -3.38
N PRO A 52 7.26 -27.54 -4.19
CA PRO A 52 7.90 -26.23 -4.26
C PRO A 52 8.02 -25.58 -2.88
N SER A 53 9.23 -25.56 -2.34
CA SER A 53 9.51 -25.04 -1.00
C SER A 53 10.72 -24.12 -1.02
N VAL A 54 10.75 -23.14 -0.10
CA VAL A 54 11.87 -22.23 0.13
C VAL A 54 12.30 -22.28 1.60
N ASP A 55 13.60 -22.28 1.83
CA ASP A 55 14.19 -22.11 3.17
C ASP A 55 14.45 -20.62 3.39
N LEU A 56 13.83 -20.05 4.42
CA LEU A 56 13.93 -18.65 4.81
C LEU A 56 14.60 -18.47 6.18
N THR A 57 15.55 -19.36 6.51
CA THR A 57 16.42 -19.16 7.67
C THR A 57 17.08 -17.79 7.63
N GLY A 58 16.98 -17.01 8.72
CA GLY A 58 17.50 -15.65 8.85
C GLY A 58 16.56 -14.56 8.28
N PHE A 59 15.31 -14.91 7.94
CA PHE A 59 14.31 -13.96 7.51
C PHE A 59 13.12 -13.93 8.46
N LEU A 60 12.61 -12.70 8.67
CA LEU A 60 11.34 -12.42 9.32
C LEU A 60 10.26 -12.28 8.26
N LEU A 61 9.18 -13.04 8.42
CA LEU A 61 7.96 -12.87 7.66
C LEU A 61 7.03 -11.89 8.36
N LEU A 62 6.69 -10.83 7.67
CA LEU A 62 5.63 -9.90 8.06
C LEU A 62 4.40 -10.14 7.18
N PRO A 63 3.18 -9.86 7.66
CA PRO A 63 2.01 -9.82 6.81
C PRO A 63 2.27 -8.88 5.62
N GLY A 64 1.73 -9.24 4.47
CA GLY A 64 1.74 -8.34 3.32
C GLY A 64 1.08 -7.00 3.69
N LEU A 65 1.75 -5.90 3.37
CA LEU A 65 1.29 -4.57 3.74
C LEU A 65 0.04 -4.18 2.96
N ILE A 66 -0.79 -3.36 3.60
CA ILE A 66 -2.01 -2.79 3.01
C ILE A 66 -1.83 -1.28 2.91
N ASN A 67 -1.82 -0.78 1.68
CA ASN A 67 -1.87 0.65 1.41
C ASN A 67 -3.33 1.09 1.33
N ALA A 68 -3.78 1.80 2.36
CA ALA A 68 -5.20 2.14 2.48
C ALA A 68 -5.67 3.22 1.50
N HIS A 69 -4.76 3.98 0.89
CA HIS A 69 -5.08 5.01 -0.10
C HIS A 69 -3.91 5.30 -1.02
N ASP A 70 -4.16 5.23 -2.33
CA ASP A 70 -3.21 5.59 -3.39
C ASP A 70 -3.99 5.92 -4.68
N HIS A 71 -3.40 6.76 -5.53
CA HIS A 71 -3.83 7.00 -6.91
C HIS A 71 -2.78 6.43 -7.86
N LEU A 72 -2.92 5.17 -8.23
CA LEU A 72 -1.90 4.39 -8.96
C LEU A 72 -1.43 5.03 -10.26
N GLU A 73 -2.34 5.70 -10.99
CA GLU A 73 -2.00 6.31 -12.28
C GLU A 73 -1.03 7.50 -12.20
N PHE A 74 -0.76 8.02 -11.00
CA PHE A 74 0.17 9.14 -10.83
C PHE A 74 1.57 8.73 -10.38
N ALA A 75 1.87 7.43 -10.33
CA ALA A 75 3.14 6.91 -9.81
C ALA A 75 4.39 7.43 -10.54
N LEU A 76 4.27 7.77 -11.82
CA LEU A 76 5.36 8.32 -12.64
C LEU A 76 5.50 9.83 -12.52
N PHE A 77 4.50 10.53 -11.99
CA PHE A 77 4.50 11.98 -11.91
C PHE A 77 5.54 12.48 -10.90
N PRO A 78 6.16 13.62 -11.16
CA PRO A 78 6.87 14.35 -10.12
C PRO A 78 5.87 14.96 -9.14
N ARG A 79 6.37 15.43 -8.00
CA ARG A 79 5.59 16.26 -7.11
C ARG A 79 5.18 17.55 -7.80
N LEU A 80 3.91 17.94 -7.70
CA LEU A 80 3.36 19.12 -8.35
C LEU A 80 2.81 20.11 -7.34
N GLY A 81 2.96 21.41 -7.64
CA GLY A 81 2.53 22.48 -6.76
C GLY A 81 3.62 22.95 -5.80
N LYS A 82 3.20 23.66 -4.78
CA LYS A 82 4.04 24.26 -3.72
C LYS A 82 3.48 23.93 -2.34
N SER A 83 4.11 24.35 -1.29
CA SER A 83 3.58 24.29 0.07
C SER A 83 2.70 25.49 0.37
N GLY A 84 1.75 25.33 1.30
CA GLY A 84 1.00 26.43 1.90
C GLY A 84 -0.37 26.74 1.28
N TYR A 85 -0.99 25.77 0.61
CA TYR A 85 -2.39 25.89 0.19
C TYR A 85 -3.31 25.86 1.42
N ARG A 86 -4.49 26.46 1.29
CA ARG A 86 -5.51 26.41 2.35
C ARG A 86 -6.35 25.15 2.29
N ASN A 87 -6.58 24.62 1.06
CA ASN A 87 -7.35 23.41 0.82
C ASN A 87 -6.91 22.76 -0.52
N PHE A 88 -7.37 21.54 -0.78
CA PHE A 88 -7.00 20.80 -1.98
C PHE A 88 -7.49 21.45 -3.28
N VAL A 89 -8.57 22.26 -3.25
CA VAL A 89 -9.09 22.93 -4.45
C VAL A 89 -8.08 23.95 -4.97
N GLU A 90 -7.48 24.74 -4.06
CA GLU A 90 -6.42 25.68 -4.44
C GLU A 90 -5.21 24.97 -5.08
N TRP A 91 -4.84 23.80 -4.54
CA TRP A 91 -3.78 22.99 -5.13
C TRP A 91 -4.18 22.44 -6.50
N ALA A 92 -5.39 21.87 -6.62
CA ALA A 92 -5.87 21.32 -7.88
C ALA A 92 -5.93 22.38 -8.98
N ASP A 93 -6.41 23.58 -8.67
CA ASP A 93 -6.44 24.72 -9.60
C ASP A 93 -5.03 25.15 -10.02
N ASP A 94 -4.05 25.11 -9.10
CA ASP A 94 -2.67 25.50 -9.38
C ASP A 94 -1.93 24.49 -10.27
N ILE A 95 -2.26 23.20 -10.18
CA ILE A 95 -1.56 22.15 -10.94
C ILE A 95 -2.29 21.65 -12.19
N HIS A 96 -3.59 21.91 -12.32
CA HIS A 96 -4.39 21.37 -13.41
C HIS A 96 -4.18 22.12 -14.72
N HIS A 97 -3.00 21.94 -15.30
CA HIS A 97 -2.59 22.48 -16.58
C HIS A 97 -2.22 21.36 -17.56
N PRO A 98 -3.22 20.66 -18.15
CA PRO A 98 -2.98 19.46 -18.98
C PRO A 98 -2.12 19.76 -20.21
N GLU A 99 -2.09 21.01 -20.68
CA GLU A 99 -1.29 21.44 -21.84
C GLU A 99 0.15 21.82 -21.46
N ALA A 100 0.46 21.92 -20.18
CA ALA A 100 1.78 22.36 -19.71
C ALA A 100 2.65 21.16 -19.26
N SER A 101 3.98 21.29 -19.45
CA SER A 101 4.95 20.38 -18.86
C SER A 101 4.99 20.56 -17.34
N PRO A 102 5.13 19.49 -16.56
CA PRO A 102 5.31 18.07 -16.94
C PRO A 102 3.98 17.31 -17.08
N VAL A 103 2.82 17.92 -16.84
CA VAL A 103 1.52 17.22 -16.80
C VAL A 103 1.20 16.62 -18.16
N ARG A 104 1.40 17.38 -19.24
CA ARG A 104 1.13 16.93 -20.61
C ARG A 104 1.87 15.64 -20.95
N GLU A 105 3.17 15.55 -20.69
CA GLU A 105 4.01 14.40 -21.02
C GLU A 105 3.59 13.17 -20.20
N HIS A 106 3.31 13.34 -18.91
CA HIS A 106 2.91 12.26 -18.03
C HIS A 106 1.49 11.77 -18.36
N CYS A 107 0.56 12.65 -18.70
CA CYS A 107 -0.79 12.27 -19.14
C CYS A 107 -0.77 11.56 -20.50
N ALA A 108 0.21 11.84 -21.36
CA ALA A 108 0.36 11.17 -22.66
C ALA A 108 0.81 9.70 -22.52
N VAL A 109 1.42 9.30 -21.41
CA VAL A 109 1.69 7.88 -21.11
C VAL A 109 0.35 7.14 -20.98
N PRO A 110 0.13 6.01 -21.69
CA PRO A 110 -1.12 5.25 -21.63
C PRO A 110 -1.54 4.94 -20.18
N LYS A 111 -2.83 5.07 -19.87
CA LYS A 111 -3.34 4.92 -18.49
C LYS A 111 -3.03 3.55 -17.91
N ASP A 112 -3.16 2.47 -18.67
CA ASP A 112 -2.81 1.12 -18.23
C ASP A 112 -1.33 0.98 -17.86
N VAL A 113 -0.43 1.64 -18.59
CA VAL A 113 1.00 1.70 -18.28
C VAL A 113 1.24 2.45 -16.97
N ARG A 114 0.58 3.60 -16.77
CA ARG A 114 0.68 4.39 -15.54
C ARG A 114 0.17 3.59 -14.33
N LEU A 115 -0.95 2.90 -14.47
CA LEU A 115 -1.50 2.01 -13.43
C LEU A 115 -0.51 0.91 -13.05
N TRP A 116 0.12 0.27 -14.04
CA TRP A 116 1.15 -0.75 -13.79
C TRP A 116 2.32 -0.21 -12.97
N TRP A 117 2.79 1.00 -13.26
CA TRP A 117 3.85 1.64 -12.49
C TRP A 117 3.42 1.92 -11.05
N GLY A 118 2.15 2.28 -10.82
CA GLY A 118 1.58 2.40 -9.48
C GLY A 118 1.57 1.07 -8.73
N GLY A 119 1.20 -0.02 -9.40
CA GLY A 119 1.30 -1.36 -8.84
C GLY A 119 2.73 -1.75 -8.47
N ILE A 120 3.70 -1.42 -9.33
CA ILE A 120 5.13 -1.69 -9.07
C ILE A 120 5.64 -0.85 -7.89
N ARG A 121 5.26 0.44 -7.78
CA ARG A 121 5.61 1.28 -6.63
C ARG A 121 5.17 0.64 -5.32
N ASN A 122 3.96 0.14 -5.27
CA ASN A 122 3.42 -0.57 -4.10
C ASN A 122 4.14 -1.90 -3.84
N LEU A 123 4.39 -2.70 -4.89
CA LEU A 123 5.09 -3.98 -4.76
C LEU A 123 6.49 -3.84 -4.17
N LEU A 124 7.24 -2.83 -4.61
CA LEU A 124 8.63 -2.60 -4.19
C LEU A 124 8.75 -2.31 -2.68
N CYS A 125 7.74 -1.73 -2.05
CA CYS A 125 7.70 -1.48 -0.61
C CYS A 125 6.92 -2.54 0.19
N GLY A 126 6.62 -3.70 -0.41
CA GLY A 126 6.01 -4.82 0.28
C GLY A 126 4.48 -4.74 0.43
N VAL A 127 3.83 -3.82 -0.25
CA VAL A 127 2.37 -3.77 -0.31
C VAL A 127 1.86 -4.95 -1.14
N THR A 128 0.92 -5.69 -0.58
CA THR A 128 0.24 -6.80 -1.25
C THR A 128 -1.20 -6.48 -1.62
N THR A 129 -1.79 -5.49 -0.94
CA THR A 129 -3.14 -4.99 -1.22
C THR A 129 -3.14 -3.47 -1.17
N VAL A 130 -3.71 -2.83 -2.20
CA VAL A 130 -3.84 -1.37 -2.29
C VAL A 130 -5.29 -0.99 -2.55
N CYS A 131 -5.75 0.06 -1.87
CA CYS A 131 -6.99 0.75 -2.20
C CYS A 131 -6.69 1.89 -3.18
N HIS A 132 -7.05 1.67 -4.43
CA HIS A 132 -6.91 2.65 -5.51
C HIS A 132 -8.14 3.54 -5.57
N HIS A 133 -8.00 4.82 -5.25
CA HIS A 133 -9.11 5.77 -5.14
C HIS A 133 -9.44 6.44 -6.48
N ASN A 134 -9.71 5.63 -7.48
CA ASN A 134 -10.17 6.01 -8.82
C ASN A 134 -10.91 4.82 -9.44
N PRO A 135 -11.54 4.96 -10.63
CA PRO A 135 -12.29 3.87 -11.25
C PRO A 135 -11.47 2.59 -11.40
N TYR A 136 -12.05 1.47 -10.99
CA TYR A 136 -11.45 0.14 -11.13
C TYR A 136 -11.36 -0.25 -12.61
N VAL A 137 -10.16 -0.48 -13.11
CA VAL A 137 -9.90 -0.88 -14.50
C VAL A 137 -9.71 -2.39 -14.58
N LYS A 138 -10.81 -3.10 -14.82
CA LYS A 138 -10.85 -4.56 -14.79
C LYS A 138 -9.82 -5.22 -15.70
N GLU A 139 -9.63 -4.71 -16.91
CA GLU A 139 -8.70 -5.22 -17.92
C GLU A 139 -7.24 -5.17 -17.46
N VAL A 140 -6.93 -4.27 -16.51
CA VAL A 140 -5.59 -4.10 -15.93
C VAL A 140 -5.44 -4.89 -14.64
N PHE A 141 -6.42 -4.79 -13.73
CA PHE A 141 -6.26 -5.25 -12.35
C PHE A 141 -6.62 -6.74 -12.15
N ASP A 142 -7.49 -7.32 -12.96
CA ASP A 142 -7.94 -8.71 -12.80
C ASP A 142 -6.91 -9.74 -13.27
N ASN A 143 -5.90 -9.36 -14.07
CA ASN A 143 -4.98 -10.29 -14.73
C ASN A 143 -3.52 -10.06 -14.35
N HIS A 144 -3.04 -10.83 -13.37
CA HIS A 144 -1.61 -10.88 -13.03
C HIS A 144 -0.97 -9.52 -12.72
N PHE A 145 -1.76 -8.59 -12.19
CA PHE A 145 -1.27 -7.29 -11.78
C PHE A 145 -0.23 -7.41 -10.65
N ALA A 146 0.61 -6.39 -10.48
CA ALA A 146 1.73 -6.43 -9.55
C ALA A 146 1.31 -6.68 -8.10
N VAL A 147 0.19 -6.09 -7.67
CA VAL A 147 -0.40 -6.21 -6.33
C VAL A 147 -1.91 -6.44 -6.43
N ARG A 148 -2.55 -6.87 -5.35
CA ARG A 148 -4.02 -6.92 -5.31
C ARG A 148 -4.57 -5.51 -5.18
N VAL A 149 -5.43 -5.10 -6.11
CA VAL A 149 -6.20 -3.86 -6.02
C VAL A 149 -7.55 -4.19 -5.40
N GLN A 150 -7.94 -3.47 -4.34
CA GLN A 150 -9.24 -3.65 -3.72
C GLN A 150 -10.34 -3.31 -4.72
N ARG A 151 -11.31 -4.21 -4.86
CA ARG A 151 -12.43 -4.06 -5.78
C ARG A 151 -13.72 -3.68 -5.06
N ASP A 152 -13.95 -4.30 -3.91
CA ASP A 152 -15.24 -4.28 -3.22
C ASP A 152 -15.30 -3.09 -2.25
N PHE A 153 -15.42 -1.88 -2.81
CA PHE A 153 -15.71 -0.66 -2.08
C PHE A 153 -16.45 0.32 -2.99
N ALA A 154 -17.22 1.21 -2.38
CA ALA A 154 -17.81 2.35 -3.06
C ALA A 154 -17.03 3.62 -2.73
N TRP A 155 -17.07 4.60 -3.61
CA TRP A 155 -16.32 5.82 -3.43
C TRP A 155 -16.97 7.04 -4.07
N ALA A 156 -16.65 8.20 -3.56
CA ALA A 156 -16.77 9.49 -4.21
C ALA A 156 -15.41 10.15 -4.20
N HIS A 157 -15.13 11.07 -5.12
CA HIS A 157 -13.86 11.79 -5.05
C HIS A 157 -13.83 12.65 -3.78
N SER A 158 -14.77 13.58 -3.65
CA SER A 158 -14.94 14.45 -2.49
C SER A 158 -16.33 15.05 -2.47
N ILE A 159 -16.75 15.62 -1.35
CA ILE A 159 -18.02 16.36 -1.24
C ILE A 159 -18.02 17.65 -2.08
N HIS A 160 -16.86 18.07 -2.55
CA HIS A 160 -16.70 19.28 -3.36
C HIS A 160 -16.86 19.01 -4.87
N LEU A 161 -16.39 17.86 -5.33
CA LEU A 161 -16.40 17.50 -6.76
C LEU A 161 -17.56 16.58 -7.14
N ASP A 162 -18.24 15.98 -6.18
CA ASP A 162 -19.38 15.08 -6.40
C ASP A 162 -20.65 15.64 -5.77
N ASP A 163 -21.65 15.93 -6.59
CA ASP A 163 -22.96 16.43 -6.13
C ASP A 163 -23.83 15.33 -5.51
N ASP A 164 -23.50 14.05 -5.76
CA ASP A 164 -24.33 12.88 -5.47
C ASP A 164 -23.74 11.95 -4.39
N VAL A 165 -22.87 12.48 -3.49
CA VAL A 165 -22.17 11.70 -2.45
C VAL A 165 -23.12 10.83 -1.62
N ALA A 166 -24.24 11.42 -1.16
CA ALA A 166 -25.23 10.69 -0.36
C ALA A 166 -25.89 9.55 -1.15
N GLN A 167 -26.16 9.77 -2.43
CA GLN A 167 -26.75 8.76 -3.30
C GLN A 167 -25.76 7.61 -3.57
N LYS A 168 -24.50 7.93 -3.85
CA LYS A 168 -23.42 6.95 -4.01
C LYS A 168 -23.26 6.10 -2.75
N GLN A 169 -23.27 6.74 -1.58
CA GLN A 169 -23.19 6.05 -0.31
C GLN A 169 -24.39 5.11 -0.08
N LYS A 170 -25.61 5.56 -0.35
CA LYS A 170 -26.86 4.75 -0.16
C LYS A 170 -26.94 3.57 -1.11
N SER A 171 -26.52 3.73 -2.37
CA SER A 171 -26.56 2.68 -3.39
C SER A 171 -25.47 1.64 -3.25
N ALA A 172 -24.42 1.92 -2.46
CA ALA A 172 -23.33 0.99 -2.20
C ALA A 172 -23.78 -0.20 -1.34
N PRO A 173 -23.28 -1.42 -1.59
CA PRO A 173 -23.54 -2.57 -0.74
C PRO A 173 -23.20 -2.27 0.74
N PRO A 174 -24.04 -2.72 1.71
CA PRO A 174 -23.93 -2.31 3.12
C PRO A 174 -22.67 -2.84 3.82
N ASP A 175 -22.09 -3.91 3.32
CA ASP A 175 -20.85 -4.52 3.80
C ASP A 175 -19.58 -3.88 3.27
N GLN A 176 -19.69 -3.02 2.24
CA GLN A 176 -18.55 -2.33 1.64
C GLN A 176 -18.23 -1.01 2.36
N ALA A 177 -16.94 -0.65 2.36
CA ALA A 177 -16.49 0.68 2.72
C ALA A 177 -16.98 1.71 1.70
N PHE A 178 -17.26 2.92 2.16
CA PHE A 178 -17.52 4.08 1.32
C PHE A 178 -16.43 5.12 1.57
N ILE A 179 -15.59 5.37 0.59
CA ILE A 179 -14.35 6.13 0.72
C ILE A 179 -14.44 7.46 -0.01
N LEU A 180 -14.01 8.55 0.62
CA LEU A 180 -13.93 9.87 -0.01
C LEU A 180 -12.85 10.74 0.64
N HIS A 181 -12.28 11.68 -0.14
CA HIS A 181 -11.49 12.79 0.42
C HIS A 181 -12.44 13.73 1.15
N LEU A 182 -12.10 14.09 2.37
CA LEU A 182 -12.89 15.01 3.18
C LEU A 182 -12.01 15.81 4.12
N ALA A 183 -12.33 17.08 4.28
CA ALA A 183 -11.60 18.01 5.13
C ALA A 183 -10.09 18.06 4.78
N GLU A 184 -9.79 18.00 3.49
CA GLU A 184 -8.43 18.09 2.96
C GLU A 184 -8.04 19.57 2.82
N GLY A 185 -7.69 20.18 3.95
CA GLY A 185 -7.33 21.58 4.05
C GLY A 185 -7.23 22.05 5.49
N ILE A 186 -6.96 23.35 5.66
CA ILE A 186 -6.75 24.00 6.96
C ILE A 186 -7.69 25.20 7.17
N ASP A 187 -8.62 25.40 6.25
CA ASP A 187 -9.60 26.48 6.29
C ASP A 187 -10.96 26.03 6.86
N SER A 188 -11.84 27.02 7.10
CA SER A 188 -13.18 26.75 7.64
C SER A 188 -14.09 25.99 6.68
N LYS A 189 -13.83 26.05 5.37
CA LYS A 189 -14.60 25.29 4.39
C LYS A 189 -14.33 23.79 4.55
N SER A 190 -13.03 23.42 4.64
CA SER A 190 -12.61 22.05 4.90
C SER A 190 -13.14 21.55 6.25
N ALA A 191 -13.07 22.37 7.30
CA ALA A 191 -13.62 22.00 8.62
C ALA A 191 -15.13 21.74 8.60
N GLY A 192 -15.87 22.46 7.76
CA GLY A 192 -17.33 22.33 7.63
C GLY A 192 -17.80 21.11 6.85
N GLU A 193 -16.91 20.42 6.12
CA GLU A 193 -17.31 19.32 5.21
C GLU A 193 -17.90 18.12 5.92
N ILE A 194 -17.40 17.77 7.12
CA ILE A 194 -17.93 16.63 7.87
C ILE A 194 -19.36 16.84 8.34
N PHE A 195 -19.74 18.08 8.70
CA PHE A 195 -21.09 18.40 9.11
C PHE A 195 -22.05 18.29 7.92
N ARG A 196 -21.64 18.79 6.75
CA ARG A 196 -22.41 18.62 5.51
C ARG A 196 -22.61 17.14 5.15
N LEU A 197 -21.56 16.32 5.29
CA LEU A 197 -21.64 14.87 5.06
C LEU A 197 -22.62 14.20 6.02
N ALA A 198 -22.62 14.61 7.30
CA ALA A 198 -23.53 14.12 8.31
C ALA A 198 -25.00 14.54 8.03
N GLU A 199 -25.23 15.80 7.68
CA GLU A 199 -26.55 16.33 7.30
C GLU A 199 -27.15 15.58 6.09
N GLN A 200 -26.32 15.18 5.13
CA GLN A 200 -26.71 14.35 4.00
C GLN A 200 -26.98 12.88 4.36
N GLY A 201 -26.73 12.47 5.62
CA GLY A 201 -26.85 11.09 6.09
C GLY A 201 -25.80 10.13 5.53
N ALA A 202 -24.71 10.66 5.01
CA ALA A 202 -23.63 9.87 4.40
C ALA A 202 -22.45 9.60 5.34
N LEU A 203 -22.43 10.17 6.55
CA LEU A 203 -21.47 9.85 7.59
C LEU A 203 -21.98 8.69 8.45
N THR A 204 -21.43 7.50 8.25
CA THR A 204 -21.85 6.25 8.91
C THR A 204 -20.66 5.40 9.28
N GLY A 205 -20.85 4.30 10.01
CA GLY A 205 -19.77 3.37 10.40
C GLY A 205 -19.07 2.65 9.23
N ARG A 206 -19.52 2.84 7.98
CA ARG A 206 -18.81 2.36 6.79
C ARG A 206 -18.11 3.46 6.00
N THR A 207 -18.27 4.71 6.43
CA THR A 207 -17.61 5.85 5.80
C THR A 207 -16.14 5.88 6.18
N VAL A 208 -15.30 6.08 5.19
CA VAL A 208 -13.85 6.16 5.31
C VAL A 208 -13.41 7.50 4.74
N ILE A 209 -12.93 8.36 5.60
CA ILE A 209 -12.47 9.71 5.24
C ILE A 209 -10.97 9.65 4.94
N VAL A 210 -10.54 10.21 3.81
CA VAL A 210 -9.12 10.41 3.51
C VAL A 210 -8.71 11.82 3.89
N HIS A 211 -7.52 11.98 4.44
CA HIS A 211 -6.89 13.18 5.00
C HIS A 211 -7.53 13.67 6.29
N GLY A 212 -8.73 14.24 6.27
CA GLY A 212 -9.42 14.75 7.47
C GLY A 212 -8.68 15.85 8.22
N LEU A 213 -7.71 16.53 7.59
CA LEU A 213 -6.79 17.46 8.26
C LEU A 213 -7.49 18.71 8.83
N GLY A 214 -8.56 19.14 8.17
CA GLY A 214 -9.36 20.29 8.60
C GLY A 214 -10.30 20.04 9.77
N LEU A 215 -10.45 18.78 10.21
CA LEU A 215 -11.35 18.44 11.32
C LEU A 215 -10.89 19.10 12.63
N ASP A 216 -11.82 19.81 13.27
CA ASP A 216 -11.68 20.27 14.63
C ASP A 216 -12.17 19.22 15.65
N GLU A 217 -12.17 19.52 16.93
CA GLU A 217 -12.60 18.59 17.99
C GLU A 217 -14.06 18.14 17.81
N CYS A 218 -14.95 19.03 17.33
CA CYS A 218 -16.35 18.69 17.03
C CYS A 218 -16.43 17.73 15.86
N GLY A 219 -15.64 17.96 14.81
CA GLY A 219 -15.53 17.08 13.66
C GLY A 219 -14.99 15.69 14.02
N PHE A 220 -13.94 15.62 14.85
CA PHE A 220 -13.43 14.34 15.36
C PHE A 220 -14.42 13.62 16.27
N SER A 221 -15.18 14.36 17.10
CA SER A 221 -16.24 13.78 17.93
C SER A 221 -17.33 13.14 17.06
N LEU A 222 -17.73 13.84 16.00
CA LEU A 222 -18.72 13.35 15.04
C LEU A 222 -18.21 12.10 14.29
N LEU A 223 -16.95 12.11 13.82
CA LEU A 223 -16.30 10.97 13.20
C LEU A 223 -16.33 9.72 14.11
N ARG A 224 -15.92 9.89 15.39
CA ARG A 224 -15.92 8.82 16.40
C ARG A 224 -17.32 8.29 16.66
N SER A 225 -18.29 9.18 16.84
CA SER A 225 -19.68 8.81 17.12
C SER A 225 -20.34 8.05 15.99
N ALA A 226 -19.98 8.37 14.75
CA ALA A 226 -20.44 7.64 13.58
C ALA A 226 -19.75 6.27 13.40
N GLY A 227 -18.66 6.00 14.11
CA GLY A 227 -17.82 4.82 13.90
C GLY A 227 -17.11 4.83 12.56
N ALA A 228 -16.94 6.01 11.94
CA ALA A 228 -16.28 6.17 10.65
C ALA A 228 -14.75 6.03 10.79
N ALA A 229 -14.08 5.67 9.70
CA ALA A 229 -12.63 5.51 9.67
C ALA A 229 -11.93 6.74 9.07
N LEU A 230 -10.67 6.94 9.46
CA LEU A 230 -9.77 7.92 8.86
C LEU A 230 -8.60 7.19 8.18
N ILE A 231 -8.28 7.58 6.95
CA ILE A 231 -7.02 7.24 6.30
C ILE A 231 -6.11 8.47 6.38
N TRP A 232 -4.97 8.28 7.03
CA TRP A 232 -3.98 9.32 7.24
C TRP A 232 -2.87 9.22 6.20
N CYS A 233 -2.59 10.34 5.51
CA CYS A 233 -1.53 10.49 4.50
C CYS A 233 -0.59 11.62 4.95
N PRO A 234 0.35 11.35 5.89
CA PRO A 234 1.09 12.39 6.58
C PRO A 234 1.97 13.25 5.68
N THR A 235 2.73 12.68 4.75
CA THR A 235 3.67 13.46 3.94
C THR A 235 2.96 14.31 2.89
N SER A 236 1.82 13.84 2.36
CA SER A 236 0.93 14.63 1.50
C SER A 236 0.37 15.84 2.26
N ASN A 237 -0.15 15.62 3.46
CA ASN A 237 -0.66 16.70 4.31
C ASN A 237 0.41 17.77 4.60
N VAL A 238 1.64 17.34 4.95
CA VAL A 238 2.74 18.28 5.24
C VAL A 238 3.16 19.04 3.99
N PHE A 239 3.23 18.39 2.84
CA PHE A 239 3.60 19.06 1.61
C PHE A 239 2.59 20.13 1.22
N LEU A 240 1.30 19.80 1.23
CA LEU A 240 0.26 20.71 0.79
C LEU A 240 0.00 21.84 1.81
N PHE A 241 -0.07 21.50 3.09
CA PHE A 241 -0.62 22.37 4.13
C PHE A 241 0.37 22.75 5.21
N GLY A 242 1.63 22.32 5.13
CA GLY A 242 2.68 22.60 6.10
C GLY A 242 2.49 21.90 7.46
N ARG A 243 1.47 21.08 7.61
CA ARG A 243 1.17 20.35 8.85
C ARG A 243 0.47 19.03 8.59
N THR A 244 0.46 18.15 9.60
CA THR A 244 -0.35 16.93 9.64
C THR A 244 -0.98 16.79 11.02
N HIS A 245 -1.72 15.71 11.26
CA HIS A 245 -2.38 15.46 12.55
C HIS A 245 -1.40 15.28 13.71
N ASP A 246 -1.76 15.79 14.88
CA ASP A 246 -1.09 15.47 16.13
C ASP A 246 -1.35 14.00 16.51
N ARG A 247 -0.31 13.31 16.99
CA ARG A 247 -0.41 11.90 17.41
C ARG A 247 -1.45 11.67 18.52
N LYS A 248 -1.68 12.67 19.39
CA LYS A 248 -2.67 12.57 20.48
C LYS A 248 -4.08 12.45 19.92
N ILE A 249 -4.40 13.21 18.86
CA ILE A 249 -5.67 13.12 18.16
C ILE A 249 -5.80 11.77 17.49
N LEU A 250 -4.77 11.34 16.73
CA LEU A 250 -4.78 10.05 16.04
C LEU A 250 -4.95 8.87 16.99
N ALA A 251 -4.38 8.96 18.22
CA ALA A 251 -4.53 7.93 19.25
C ALA A 251 -5.97 7.77 19.75
N THR A 252 -6.83 8.78 19.60
CA THR A 252 -8.25 8.71 20.00
C THR A 252 -9.14 8.02 18.96
N LEU A 253 -8.62 7.75 17.75
CA LEU A 253 -9.40 7.21 16.66
C LEU A 253 -9.38 5.68 16.69
N PRO A 254 -10.53 5.01 16.88
CA PRO A 254 -10.61 3.56 16.88
C PRO A 254 -10.33 2.97 15.48
N HIS A 255 -10.75 3.68 14.43
CA HIS A 255 -10.64 3.27 13.03
C HIS A 255 -9.71 4.22 12.28
N LEU A 256 -8.41 3.91 12.30
CA LEU A 256 -7.36 4.67 11.63
C LEU A 256 -6.53 3.71 10.76
N ALA A 257 -6.18 4.14 9.55
CA ALA A 257 -5.25 3.45 8.66
C ALA A 257 -4.26 4.44 8.05
N LEU A 258 -3.16 3.94 7.48
CA LEU A 258 -2.16 4.73 6.77
C LEU A 258 -2.32 4.52 5.26
N GLY A 259 -2.25 5.60 4.50
CA GLY A 259 -2.20 5.60 3.04
C GLY A 259 -0.97 6.36 2.54
N SER A 260 -0.43 5.98 1.38
CA SER A 260 0.73 6.67 0.82
C SER A 260 0.37 7.88 -0.02
N ASP A 261 -0.89 7.98 -0.44
CA ASP A 261 -1.29 8.91 -1.49
C ASP A 261 -0.42 8.77 -2.76
N SER A 262 -0.55 9.69 -3.72
CA SER A 262 0.23 9.66 -4.95
C SER A 262 1.51 10.50 -4.84
N PRO A 263 2.53 10.25 -5.69
CA PRO A 263 3.71 11.08 -5.75
C PRO A 263 3.47 12.54 -6.16
N LEU A 264 2.27 12.88 -6.59
CA LEU A 264 1.88 14.29 -6.85
C LEU A 264 2.05 15.16 -5.60
N THR A 265 1.82 14.60 -4.42
CA THR A 265 1.85 15.31 -3.13
C THR A 265 2.71 14.61 -2.09
N ALA A 266 2.74 13.29 -2.10
CA ALA A 266 3.43 12.48 -1.10
C ALA A 266 4.92 12.25 -1.42
N ALA A 267 5.66 11.77 -0.43
CA ALA A 267 7.06 11.39 -0.57
C ALA A 267 7.22 9.87 -0.68
N GLY A 268 7.89 9.42 -1.75
CA GLY A 268 8.31 8.02 -1.84
C GLY A 268 7.18 6.99 -1.94
N ASP A 269 7.05 6.14 -0.93
CA ASP A 269 6.11 5.00 -0.86
C ASP A 269 5.53 4.81 0.55
N LEU A 270 4.75 3.73 0.77
CA LEU A 270 4.13 3.46 2.06
C LEU A 270 5.14 3.29 3.22
N LEU A 271 6.32 2.73 2.96
CA LEU A 271 7.35 2.60 4.00
C LEU A 271 7.96 3.97 4.36
N ASP A 272 8.02 4.92 3.41
CA ASP A 272 8.41 6.30 3.71
C ASP A 272 7.38 6.99 4.61
N GLU A 273 6.08 6.75 4.39
CA GLU A 273 5.02 7.24 5.29
C GLU A 273 5.15 6.65 6.70
N VAL A 274 5.42 5.34 6.81
CA VAL A 274 5.64 4.67 8.10
C VAL A 274 6.84 5.28 8.84
N ARG A 275 7.98 5.47 8.16
CA ARG A 275 9.17 6.09 8.77
C ARG A 275 8.92 7.53 9.17
N PHE A 276 8.29 8.32 8.31
CA PHE A 276 7.93 9.70 8.63
C PHE A 276 7.03 9.77 9.87
N ALA A 277 6.04 8.90 9.96
CA ALA A 277 5.14 8.82 11.11
C ALA A 277 5.86 8.41 12.41
N ALA A 278 6.85 7.50 12.32
CA ALA A 278 7.67 7.09 13.46
C ALA A 278 8.62 8.20 13.90
N GLU A 279 9.40 8.76 12.98
CA GLU A 279 10.52 9.65 13.28
C GLU A 279 10.09 11.10 13.50
N SER A 280 9.17 11.62 12.68
CA SER A 280 8.77 13.02 12.71
C SER A 280 7.56 13.29 13.59
N ILE A 281 6.63 12.33 13.68
CA ILE A 281 5.39 12.48 14.48
C ILE A 281 5.51 11.75 15.83
N GLY A 282 6.41 10.78 15.94
CA GLY A 282 6.62 9.99 17.16
C GLY A 282 5.47 9.01 17.42
N MET A 283 4.86 8.47 16.36
CA MET A 283 3.85 7.42 16.50
C MET A 283 4.49 6.13 17.05
N PRO A 284 3.84 5.44 18.01
CA PRO A 284 4.32 4.15 18.50
C PRO A 284 4.40 3.12 17.36
N VAL A 285 5.51 2.39 17.29
CA VAL A 285 5.77 1.46 16.19
C VAL A 285 4.75 0.32 16.13
N GLU A 286 4.21 -0.11 17.26
CA GLU A 286 3.16 -1.12 17.34
C GLU A 286 1.85 -0.63 16.71
N GLN A 287 1.54 0.66 16.87
CA GLN A 287 0.41 1.28 16.19
C GLN A 287 0.67 1.34 14.68
N LEU A 288 1.84 1.81 14.26
CA LEU A 288 2.21 1.87 12.84
C LEU A 288 2.12 0.50 12.16
N TYR A 289 2.60 -0.55 12.83
CA TYR A 289 2.44 -1.92 12.34
C TYR A 289 0.96 -2.22 12.03
N SER A 290 0.06 -1.90 12.95
CA SER A 290 -1.36 -2.16 12.76
C SER A 290 -2.00 -1.27 11.69
N LEU A 291 -1.54 -0.01 11.52
CA LEU A 291 -2.07 0.93 10.54
C LEU A 291 -1.82 0.52 9.07
N VAL A 292 -0.84 -0.34 8.82
CA VAL A 292 -0.54 -0.87 7.49
C VAL A 292 -0.84 -2.38 7.37
N THR A 293 -1.50 -2.96 8.38
CA THR A 293 -1.90 -4.38 8.42
C THR A 293 -3.35 -4.53 8.89
N THR A 294 -3.57 -4.93 10.13
CA THR A 294 -4.91 -5.28 10.65
C THR A 294 -5.90 -4.12 10.69
N ARG A 295 -5.47 -2.92 11.11
CA ARG A 295 -6.35 -1.73 11.15
C ARG A 295 -6.67 -1.22 9.74
N ALA A 296 -5.71 -1.29 8.80
CA ALA A 296 -5.98 -0.99 7.40
C ALA A 296 -7.02 -1.96 6.83
N ALA A 297 -6.88 -3.26 7.09
CA ALA A 297 -7.86 -4.25 6.67
C ALA A 297 -9.26 -3.98 7.26
N GLN A 298 -9.33 -3.59 8.54
CA GLN A 298 -10.60 -3.23 9.20
C GLN A 298 -11.24 -1.97 8.59
N ALA A 299 -10.45 -0.89 8.41
CA ALA A 299 -10.94 0.36 7.83
C ALA A 299 -11.49 0.15 6.41
N LEU A 300 -10.82 -0.66 5.61
CA LEU A 300 -11.20 -1.00 4.25
C LEU A 300 -12.24 -2.16 4.16
N ARG A 301 -12.65 -2.72 5.29
CA ARG A 301 -13.60 -3.86 5.37
C ARG A 301 -13.15 -5.08 4.57
N LEU A 302 -11.84 -5.39 4.61
CA LEU A 302 -11.29 -6.60 4.00
C LEU A 302 -11.58 -7.83 4.87
N ASN A 303 -12.36 -8.78 4.35
CA ASN A 303 -12.91 -9.88 5.15
C ASN A 303 -12.18 -11.23 4.96
N SER A 304 -11.14 -11.28 4.11
CA SER A 304 -10.47 -12.55 3.78
C SER A 304 -9.26 -12.86 4.68
N GLY A 305 -8.91 -11.98 5.64
CA GLY A 305 -7.79 -12.17 6.57
C GLY A 305 -6.48 -11.48 6.12
N GLN A 306 -6.58 -10.52 5.21
CA GLN A 306 -5.44 -9.66 4.83
C GLN A 306 -4.88 -8.94 6.07
N GLY A 307 -3.58 -8.62 6.05
CA GLY A 307 -2.88 -7.98 7.16
C GLY A 307 -2.55 -8.91 8.33
N THR A 308 -2.73 -10.23 8.18
CA THR A 308 -2.37 -11.23 9.20
C THR A 308 -1.73 -12.47 8.56
N LEU A 309 -0.82 -13.12 9.31
CA LEU A 309 -0.30 -14.45 8.99
C LEU A 309 -1.00 -15.49 9.88
N ARG A 310 -2.13 -16.01 9.41
CA ARG A 310 -2.94 -16.99 10.16
C ARG A 310 -3.45 -18.11 9.28
N ILE A 311 -3.74 -19.26 9.88
CA ILE A 311 -4.38 -20.37 9.18
C ILE A 311 -5.74 -19.90 8.63
N GLY A 312 -6.02 -20.24 7.38
CA GLY A 312 -7.20 -19.82 6.63
C GLY A 312 -7.10 -18.44 6.00
N GLY A 313 -6.11 -17.61 6.36
CA GLY A 313 -5.84 -16.33 5.73
C GLY A 313 -5.16 -16.47 4.35
N PRO A 314 -5.14 -15.41 3.54
CA PRO A 314 -4.41 -15.42 2.28
C PRO A 314 -2.90 -15.58 2.54
N ALA A 315 -2.21 -16.26 1.62
CA ALA A 315 -0.75 -16.37 1.67
C ALA A 315 -0.12 -15.10 1.08
N ASP A 316 -0.36 -13.98 1.76
CA ASP A 316 0.16 -12.66 1.44
C ASP A 316 1.17 -12.26 2.50
N PHE A 317 2.45 -12.23 2.15
CA PHE A 317 3.52 -11.89 3.09
C PHE A 317 4.73 -11.28 2.40
N ILE A 318 5.54 -10.61 3.21
CA ILE A 318 6.87 -10.14 2.82
C ILE A 318 7.91 -10.83 3.68
N ALA A 319 9.10 -11.07 3.10
CA ALA A 319 10.27 -11.49 3.86
C ALA A 319 11.29 -10.35 3.89
N VAL A 320 11.79 -10.07 5.07
CA VAL A 320 12.85 -9.11 5.35
C VAL A 320 13.93 -9.79 6.21
N ARG A 321 15.14 -9.25 6.25
CA ARG A 321 16.17 -9.80 7.15
C ARG A 321 15.71 -9.73 8.60
N ASP A 322 15.81 -10.87 9.30
CA ASP A 322 15.60 -10.91 10.73
C ASP A 322 16.79 -10.28 11.45
N THR A 323 16.54 -9.26 12.24
CA THR A 323 17.55 -8.54 13.03
C THR A 323 17.39 -8.77 14.53
N GLY A 324 16.51 -9.70 14.93
CA GLY A 324 16.16 -9.96 16.32
C GLY A 324 15.30 -8.86 16.97
N GLN A 325 14.85 -7.88 16.21
CA GLN A 325 13.91 -6.86 16.68
C GLN A 325 12.49 -7.39 16.66
N SER A 326 11.59 -6.77 17.45
CA SER A 326 10.16 -7.05 17.32
C SER A 326 9.65 -6.72 15.90
N PRO A 327 8.63 -7.44 15.39
CA PRO A 327 8.07 -7.18 14.06
C PRO A 327 7.72 -5.71 13.80
N ALA A 328 7.16 -5.01 14.78
CA ALA A 328 6.80 -3.61 14.66
C ALA A 328 8.03 -2.70 14.53
N ARG A 329 9.07 -2.92 15.33
CA ARG A 329 10.32 -2.16 15.23
C ARG A 329 11.00 -2.39 13.90
N ARG A 330 11.06 -3.67 13.47
CA ARG A 330 11.63 -4.00 12.16
C ARG A 330 10.85 -3.33 11.03
N LEU A 331 9.51 -3.41 11.03
CA LEU A 331 8.67 -2.77 10.02
C LEU A 331 8.91 -1.26 9.96
N ALA A 332 8.94 -0.58 11.11
CA ALA A 332 9.13 0.87 11.17
C ALA A 332 10.51 1.34 10.65
N SER A 333 11.52 0.46 10.63
CA SER A 333 12.85 0.74 10.10
C SER A 333 13.04 0.39 8.63
N LEU A 334 12.05 -0.26 7.98
CA LEU A 334 12.17 -0.72 6.61
C LEU A 334 12.17 0.44 5.60
N ASN A 335 12.88 0.20 4.52
CA ASN A 335 12.73 0.89 3.26
C ASN A 335 12.62 -0.13 2.11
N TYR A 336 12.41 0.31 0.88
CA TYR A 336 12.27 -0.60 -0.27
C TYR A 336 13.46 -1.56 -0.49
N ARG A 337 14.68 -1.20 -0.01
CA ARG A 337 15.88 -2.04 -0.11
C ARG A 337 15.84 -3.23 0.83
N ASP A 338 15.05 -3.17 1.89
CA ASP A 338 14.92 -4.23 2.89
C ASP A 338 13.92 -5.32 2.48
N VAL A 339 13.07 -5.05 1.47
CA VAL A 339 12.08 -6.01 0.99
C VAL A 339 12.76 -7.04 0.09
N GLU A 340 12.92 -8.26 0.61
CA GLU A 340 13.64 -9.34 -0.05
C GLU A 340 12.73 -10.29 -0.82
N LEU A 341 11.49 -10.45 -0.38
CA LEU A 341 10.47 -11.30 -1.02
C LEU A 341 9.10 -10.69 -0.82
N VAL A 342 8.27 -10.74 -1.84
CA VAL A 342 6.82 -10.48 -1.74
C VAL A 342 6.07 -11.63 -2.36
N VAL A 343 5.15 -12.20 -1.60
CA VAL A 343 4.27 -13.29 -2.00
C VAL A 343 2.82 -12.84 -1.86
N ILE A 344 2.01 -13.04 -2.91
CA ILE A 344 0.59 -12.71 -2.95
C ILE A 344 -0.20 -13.94 -3.42
N GLY A 345 -1.11 -14.43 -2.56
CA GLY A 345 -1.85 -15.65 -2.85
C GLY A 345 -0.95 -16.85 -3.13
N GLY A 346 0.22 -16.92 -2.49
CA GLY A 346 1.23 -17.95 -2.70
C GLY A 346 2.08 -17.76 -3.96
N HIS A 347 1.83 -16.75 -4.80
CA HIS A 347 2.64 -16.43 -5.96
C HIS A 347 3.77 -15.46 -5.60
N VAL A 348 4.99 -15.79 -6.01
CA VAL A 348 6.14 -14.89 -5.87
C VAL A 348 5.97 -13.73 -6.85
N GLN A 349 5.86 -12.52 -6.32
CA GLN A 349 5.73 -11.28 -7.10
C GLN A 349 7.03 -10.49 -7.15
N LEU A 350 7.83 -10.55 -6.07
CA LEU A 350 9.14 -9.91 -5.98
C LEU A 350 10.11 -10.84 -5.27
N ALA A 351 11.36 -10.88 -5.74
CA ALA A 351 12.46 -11.53 -5.06
C ALA A 351 13.76 -10.73 -5.23
N SER A 352 14.57 -10.64 -4.16
CA SER A 352 15.96 -10.18 -4.25
C SER A 352 16.82 -11.19 -5.03
N PRO A 353 18.00 -10.79 -5.52
CA PRO A 353 18.93 -11.73 -6.18
C PRO A 353 19.28 -12.95 -5.31
N GLU A 354 19.44 -12.76 -4.00
CA GLU A 354 19.71 -13.86 -3.09
C GLU A 354 18.54 -14.84 -3.01
N LEU A 355 17.34 -14.35 -2.73
CA LEU A 355 16.18 -15.22 -2.59
C LEU A 355 15.76 -15.85 -3.92
N LEU A 356 16.04 -15.19 -5.05
CA LEU A 356 15.84 -15.79 -6.37
C LEU A 356 16.57 -17.13 -6.51
N THR A 357 17.78 -17.25 -5.94
CA THR A 357 18.56 -18.50 -5.98
C THR A 357 18.05 -19.61 -5.07
N ARG A 358 17.35 -19.23 -3.98
CA ARG A 358 16.76 -20.17 -3.02
C ARG A 358 15.37 -20.67 -3.47
N LEU A 359 14.69 -19.89 -4.31
CA LEU A 359 13.33 -20.20 -4.75
C LEU A 359 13.31 -21.31 -5.80
N PRO A 360 12.31 -22.23 -5.77
CA PRO A 360 12.11 -23.22 -6.80
C PRO A 360 11.86 -22.55 -8.17
N ARG A 361 12.59 -22.99 -9.21
CA ARG A 361 12.47 -22.43 -10.57
C ARG A 361 11.03 -22.24 -11.08
N PRO A 362 10.08 -23.17 -10.86
CA PRO A 362 8.71 -22.97 -11.32
C PRO A 362 8.02 -21.75 -10.71
N THR A 363 8.40 -21.33 -9.48
CA THR A 363 7.80 -20.18 -8.81
C THR A 363 8.37 -18.84 -9.29
N THR A 364 9.55 -18.85 -9.89
CA THR A 364 10.25 -17.66 -10.39
C THR A 364 10.00 -17.39 -11.87
N THR A 365 9.28 -18.29 -12.56
CA THR A 365 8.92 -18.12 -13.97
C THR A 365 8.17 -16.80 -14.19
N GLY A 366 8.67 -15.97 -15.12
CA GLY A 366 8.08 -14.67 -15.45
C GLY A 366 8.56 -13.49 -14.61
N LEU A 367 9.41 -13.71 -13.60
CA LEU A 367 10.11 -12.61 -12.94
C LEU A 367 11.12 -11.97 -13.91
N ARG A 368 11.25 -10.64 -13.82
CA ARG A 368 12.16 -9.84 -14.65
C ARG A 368 12.94 -8.87 -13.75
N PRO A 369 14.23 -8.60 -14.06
CA PRO A 369 15.02 -7.70 -13.26
C PRO A 369 14.62 -6.24 -13.49
N LEU A 370 14.43 -5.52 -12.40
CA LEU A 370 14.25 -4.08 -12.30
C LEU A 370 15.34 -3.54 -11.39
N GLU A 371 16.10 -2.57 -11.87
CA GLU A 371 17.02 -1.80 -11.04
C GLU A 371 16.28 -0.56 -10.49
N ILE A 372 16.41 -0.30 -9.19
CA ILE A 372 15.94 0.90 -8.51
C ILE A 372 17.06 1.47 -7.65
N GLU A 373 17.55 2.67 -8.00
CA GLU A 373 18.67 3.35 -7.29
C GLU A 373 19.88 2.42 -7.05
N GLY A 374 20.26 1.60 -8.04
CA GLY A 374 21.36 0.67 -7.99
C GLY A 374 21.05 -0.70 -7.39
N GLU A 375 19.87 -0.87 -6.77
CA GLU A 375 19.42 -2.14 -6.23
C GLU A 375 18.62 -2.95 -7.24
N VAL A 376 18.86 -4.24 -7.32
CA VAL A 376 18.10 -5.12 -8.24
C VAL A 376 17.01 -5.85 -7.48
N ARG A 377 15.81 -5.85 -8.08
CA ARG A 377 14.69 -6.70 -7.66
C ARG A 377 14.13 -7.43 -8.88
N TRP A 378 13.84 -8.71 -8.72
CA TRP A 378 13.18 -9.53 -9.73
C TRP A 378 11.69 -9.47 -9.47
N ILE A 379 10.94 -8.87 -10.39
CA ILE A 379 9.50 -8.63 -10.21
C ILE A 379 8.67 -9.24 -11.33
N ARG A 380 7.42 -9.56 -11.03
CA ARG A 380 6.45 -10.06 -12.00
C ARG A 380 5.70 -8.89 -12.63
N ALA A 381 6.24 -8.38 -13.72
CA ALA A 381 5.64 -7.28 -14.47
C ALA A 381 6.10 -7.32 -15.95
N PRO A 382 5.32 -6.76 -16.90
CA PRO A 382 5.69 -6.67 -18.30
C PRO A 382 6.67 -5.51 -18.56
N LEU A 383 7.83 -5.51 -17.87
CA LEU A 383 8.76 -4.37 -17.82
C LEU A 383 9.16 -3.84 -19.18
N SER A 384 9.47 -4.74 -20.16
CA SER A 384 9.90 -4.30 -21.50
C SER A 384 8.85 -3.40 -22.16
N ARG A 385 7.56 -3.76 -22.05
CA ARG A 385 6.45 -2.95 -22.58
C ARG A 385 6.33 -1.63 -21.77
N LEU A 386 6.36 -1.71 -20.45
CA LEU A 386 6.16 -0.55 -19.59
C LEU A 386 7.24 0.52 -19.83
N PHE A 387 8.51 0.11 -19.92
CA PHE A 387 9.60 1.03 -20.25
C PHE A 387 9.50 1.59 -21.68
N ALA A 388 9.17 0.74 -22.65
CA ALA A 388 9.03 1.16 -24.04
C ALA A 388 7.94 2.23 -24.20
N GLU A 389 6.75 2.01 -23.61
CA GLU A 389 5.64 2.95 -23.69
C GLU A 389 5.93 4.25 -22.91
N ALA A 390 6.45 4.16 -21.69
CA ALA A 390 6.77 5.36 -20.91
C ALA A 390 7.81 6.25 -21.59
N ARG A 391 8.86 5.66 -22.19
CA ARG A 391 9.94 6.41 -22.87
C ARG A 391 9.51 7.17 -24.12
N LYS A 392 8.38 6.80 -24.73
CA LYS A 392 7.81 7.57 -25.87
C LYS A 392 7.42 8.99 -25.47
N HIS A 393 7.04 9.17 -24.21
CA HIS A 393 6.47 10.43 -23.71
C HIS A 393 7.34 11.10 -22.64
N LEU A 394 8.11 10.30 -21.89
CA LEU A 394 8.99 10.76 -20.83
C LEU A 394 10.45 10.64 -21.26
N PRO A 395 11.04 11.70 -21.86
CA PRO A 395 12.45 11.70 -22.23
C PRO A 395 13.32 11.72 -20.96
N GLY A 396 14.35 10.87 -20.95
CA GLY A 396 15.29 10.79 -19.85
C GLY A 396 15.04 9.65 -18.86
N GLU A 397 15.30 9.90 -17.59
CA GLU A 397 15.21 8.88 -16.55
C GLU A 397 13.77 8.68 -16.08
N ILE A 398 13.30 7.44 -16.08
CA ILE A 398 12.01 7.12 -15.48
C ILE A 398 12.20 7.07 -13.97
N LYS A 399 11.34 7.81 -13.26
CA LYS A 399 11.33 7.84 -11.79
C LYS A 399 10.01 7.28 -11.25
N LEU A 400 10.10 6.59 -10.14
CA LEU A 400 8.97 5.97 -9.44
C LEU A 400 9.00 6.42 -7.98
N GLY A 401 8.05 7.26 -7.59
CA GLY A 401 8.08 7.87 -6.26
C GLY A 401 9.39 8.65 -5.99
N GLY A 402 9.91 9.35 -7.02
CA GLY A 402 11.17 10.10 -6.94
C GLY A 402 12.45 9.30 -7.18
N ARG A 403 12.39 7.95 -7.18
CA ARG A 403 13.56 7.06 -7.34
C ARG A 403 13.74 6.64 -8.78
N LYS A 404 14.97 6.65 -9.26
CA LYS A 404 15.33 6.22 -10.63
C LYS A 404 15.14 4.73 -10.79
N VAL A 405 14.49 4.33 -11.89
CA VAL A 405 14.32 2.93 -12.26
C VAL A 405 14.89 2.65 -13.64
N ARG A 406 15.49 1.47 -13.81
CA ARG A 406 16.04 0.99 -15.07
C ARG A 406 15.60 -0.43 -15.35
N HIS A 407 15.49 -0.76 -16.62
CA HIS A 407 15.18 -2.12 -17.08
C HIS A 407 16.46 -2.93 -17.22
N GLY A 408 16.50 -4.10 -16.60
CA GLY A 408 17.63 -5.01 -16.72
C GLY A 408 18.52 -5.05 -15.47
N LEU A 409 19.67 -5.72 -15.61
CA LEU A 409 20.73 -5.75 -14.62
C LEU A 409 21.61 -4.51 -14.78
N PRO A 410 22.25 -4.03 -13.70
CA PRO A 410 23.26 -2.99 -13.81
C PRO A 410 24.38 -3.45 -14.75
N ALA A 411 24.93 -2.51 -15.51
CA ALA A 411 26.02 -2.76 -16.45
C ALA A 411 27.32 -3.11 -15.74
#